data_827e1a5b4c5be03b6b3bb8e384bbe3e3
#
_entry.id   827e1a5b4c5be03b6b3bb8e384bbe3e3
#
_cell.length_a   1.000
_cell.length_b   1.000
_cell.length_c   1.000
_cell.angle_alpha   90.00
_cell.angle_beta   90.00
_cell.angle_gamma   90.00
#
_symmetry.space_group_name_H-M   'P 1'
#
loop_
_entity.id
_entity.type
_entity.pdbx_description
1 polymer ?
#
loop_
_entity_poly.entity_id
_entity_poly.type
_entity_poly.pdbx_seq_one_letter_code
_entity_poly.pdbx_strand_id
1 'polypeptide(L)'
;MLEPFDKYGRMDVDAFMDSFRPYLEANRRTTNTVFQVSLNPSPEDRLTDGQFRDIAQEYMERMGYGNQPYIVFKHKDISREHLHIVSLRVDEQGRKINDSHEYDQSMSVLRELERKYDLHPSVKGHELTDREGLQKVNYSEGNVKQQISSVVRSCLRNYKCSSYGCLLYT
;
A
#
# COMPACT_ATOMS: atom_id res chain seq x y z
N MET A 1 22.53 0.50 1.33
CA MET A 1 21.27 1.27 1.22
C MET A 1 21.48 2.27 0.09
N LEU A 2 20.68 2.20 -0.97
CA LEU A 2 20.77 3.17 -2.07
C LEU A 2 20.21 4.50 -1.58
N GLU A 3 20.93 5.58 -1.83
CA GLU A 3 20.39 6.91 -1.58
C GLU A 3 19.31 7.20 -2.64
N PRO A 4 18.08 7.54 -2.22
CA PRO A 4 16.96 7.68 -3.14
C PRO A 4 16.99 8.97 -3.98
N PHE A 5 17.97 9.83 -3.76
CA PHE A 5 18.03 11.14 -4.39
C PHE A 5 19.34 11.32 -5.17
N ASP A 6 19.22 11.94 -6.32
CA ASP A 6 20.35 12.38 -7.10
C ASP A 6 21.06 13.57 -6.42
N LYS A 7 22.18 13.98 -6.95
CA LYS A 7 22.96 15.13 -6.44
C LYS A 7 22.20 16.47 -6.44
N TYR A 8 21.01 16.52 -7.04
CA TYR A 8 20.13 17.68 -7.07
C TYR A 8 18.91 17.53 -6.15
N GLY A 9 18.85 16.47 -5.33
CA GLY A 9 17.75 16.20 -4.43
C GLY A 9 16.48 15.68 -5.12
N ARG A 10 16.58 15.19 -6.38
CA ARG A 10 15.47 14.58 -7.12
C ARG A 10 15.55 13.07 -6.98
N MET A 11 14.39 12.40 -6.94
CA MET A 11 14.34 10.96 -6.88
C MET A 11 15.02 10.34 -8.12
N ASP A 12 16.01 9.50 -7.87
CA ASP A 12 16.71 8.75 -8.91
C ASP A 12 15.94 7.46 -9.21
N VAL A 13 14.95 7.57 -10.10
CA VAL A 13 14.11 6.43 -10.51
C VAL A 13 14.93 5.37 -11.24
N ASP A 14 15.95 5.77 -11.99
CA ASP A 14 16.78 4.83 -12.75
C ASP A 14 17.62 3.96 -11.83
N ALA A 15 18.19 4.53 -10.75
CA ALA A 15 18.92 3.76 -9.74
C ALA A 15 18.01 2.71 -9.06
N PHE A 16 16.74 3.05 -8.80
CA PHE A 16 15.78 2.07 -8.27
C PHE A 16 15.46 0.98 -9.28
N MET A 17 15.19 1.35 -10.53
CA MET A 17 14.91 0.38 -11.58
C MET A 17 16.11 -0.54 -11.81
N ASP A 18 17.32 -0.05 -11.71
CA ASP A 18 18.53 -0.86 -11.80
C ASP A 18 18.63 -1.89 -10.65
N SER A 19 18.19 -1.54 -9.46
CA SER A 19 18.14 -2.49 -8.33
C SER A 19 17.09 -3.60 -8.52
N PHE A 20 16.01 -3.33 -9.25
CA PHE A 20 14.92 -4.27 -9.52
C PHE A 20 15.18 -5.15 -10.75
N ARG A 21 15.96 -4.65 -11.70
CA ARG A 21 16.20 -5.30 -12.99
C ARG A 21 16.71 -6.75 -12.88
N PRO A 22 17.73 -7.09 -12.04
CA PRO A 22 18.21 -8.46 -11.94
C PRO A 22 17.10 -9.47 -11.56
N TYR A 23 16.22 -9.07 -10.67
CA TYR A 23 15.09 -9.90 -10.21
C TYR A 23 14.04 -10.09 -11.31
N LEU A 24 13.72 -9.02 -12.03
CA LEU A 24 12.76 -9.06 -13.13
C LEU A 24 13.28 -9.89 -14.32
N GLU A 25 14.59 -9.83 -14.60
CA GLU A 25 15.23 -10.60 -15.67
C GLU A 25 15.36 -12.09 -15.31
N ALA A 26 15.54 -12.41 -14.03
CA ALA A 26 15.65 -13.78 -13.54
C ALA A 26 14.34 -14.56 -13.67
N ASN A 27 13.19 -13.89 -13.72
CA ASN A 27 11.88 -14.53 -13.82
C ASN A 27 11.10 -14.05 -15.04
N ARG A 28 10.74 -15.00 -15.94
CA ARG A 28 9.90 -14.75 -17.12
C ARG A 28 8.51 -15.39 -17.07
N ARG A 29 8.18 -16.08 -15.97
CA ARG A 29 6.91 -16.84 -15.83
C ARG A 29 5.87 -16.12 -15.00
N THR A 30 6.30 -15.31 -14.03
CA THR A 30 5.40 -14.61 -13.12
C THR A 30 4.85 -13.37 -13.81
N THR A 31 3.56 -13.29 -13.97
CA THR A 31 2.88 -12.13 -14.60
C THR A 31 2.70 -10.97 -13.63
N ASN A 32 2.40 -11.27 -12.35
CA ASN A 32 2.26 -10.27 -11.30
C ASN A 32 3.54 -10.23 -10.44
N THR A 33 4.54 -9.51 -10.92
CA THR A 33 5.86 -9.43 -10.27
C THR A 33 5.98 -8.34 -9.23
N VAL A 34 5.04 -7.39 -9.19
CA VAL A 34 5.09 -6.25 -8.26
C VAL A 34 4.33 -6.57 -6.99
N PHE A 35 4.98 -6.35 -5.85
CA PHE A 35 4.35 -6.28 -4.53
C PHE A 35 4.16 -4.83 -4.16
N GLN A 36 2.95 -4.46 -3.76
CA GLN A 36 2.65 -3.11 -3.29
C GLN A 36 1.73 -3.20 -2.06
N VAL A 37 2.05 -2.41 -1.04
CA VAL A 37 1.23 -2.31 0.16
C VAL A 37 1.20 -0.87 0.66
N SER A 38 0.10 -0.48 1.29
CA SER A 38 -0.02 0.78 2.02
C SER A 38 -0.24 0.50 3.51
N LEU A 39 0.64 1.05 4.34
CA LEU A 39 0.54 1.00 5.79
C LEU A 39 -0.02 2.32 6.31
N ASN A 40 -1.20 2.25 6.90
CA ASN A 40 -1.98 3.42 7.32
C ASN A 40 -2.19 3.39 8.84
N PRO A 41 -1.32 4.04 9.64
CA PRO A 41 -1.53 4.18 11.07
C PRO A 41 -2.82 4.96 11.38
N SER A 42 -3.33 4.81 12.59
CA SER A 42 -4.44 5.66 13.05
C SER A 42 -4.07 7.15 12.96
N PRO A 43 -5.02 8.05 12.68
CA PRO A 43 -4.78 9.49 12.78
C PRO A 43 -4.34 9.96 14.17
N GLU A 44 -4.60 9.16 15.19
CA GLU A 44 -4.21 9.42 16.58
C GLU A 44 -2.75 9.05 16.86
N ASP A 45 -2.17 8.15 16.06
CA ASP A 45 -0.79 7.72 16.17
C ASP A 45 0.17 8.83 15.73
N ARG A 46 1.20 9.07 16.52
CA ARG A 46 2.27 10.03 16.23
C ARG A 46 3.58 9.28 16.09
N LEU A 47 3.92 8.92 14.88
CA LEU A 47 5.13 8.16 14.57
C LEU A 47 6.24 9.10 14.09
N THR A 48 7.45 8.85 14.58
CA THR A 48 8.67 9.46 14.07
C THR A 48 9.09 8.77 12.75
N ASP A 49 9.93 9.43 11.96
CA ASP A 49 10.48 8.83 10.73
C ASP A 49 11.28 7.56 10.99
N GLY A 50 11.95 7.48 12.17
CA GLY A 50 12.62 6.26 12.62
C GLY A 50 11.64 5.12 12.84
N GLN A 51 10.56 5.35 13.56
CA GLN A 51 9.52 4.34 13.80
C GLN A 51 8.84 3.89 12.50
N PHE A 52 8.56 4.82 11.58
CA PHE A 52 8.04 4.46 10.26
C PHE A 52 8.98 3.54 9.51
N ARG A 53 10.30 3.80 9.54
CA ARG A 53 11.32 2.95 8.92
C ARG A 53 11.36 1.57 9.55
N ASP A 54 11.39 1.51 10.88
CA ASP A 54 11.48 0.25 11.62
C ASP A 54 10.24 -0.62 11.39
N ILE A 55 9.04 -0.02 11.37
CA ILE A 55 7.77 -0.69 11.06
C ILE A 55 7.80 -1.23 9.62
N ALA A 56 8.23 -0.43 8.64
CA ALA A 56 8.30 -0.85 7.25
C ALA A 56 9.27 -2.02 7.07
N GLN A 57 10.46 -1.94 7.67
CA GLN A 57 11.47 -2.99 7.60
C GLN A 57 10.95 -4.29 8.23
N GLU A 58 10.43 -4.23 9.44
CA GLU A 58 9.92 -5.40 10.15
C GLU A 58 8.72 -6.02 9.42
N TYR A 59 7.84 -5.20 8.86
CA TYR A 59 6.74 -5.67 8.03
C TYR A 59 7.26 -6.46 6.83
N MET A 60 8.22 -5.92 6.09
CA MET A 60 8.79 -6.58 4.92
C MET A 60 9.51 -7.89 5.28
N GLU A 61 10.25 -7.92 6.39
CA GLU A 61 10.91 -9.13 6.88
C GLU A 61 9.88 -10.22 7.21
N ARG A 62 8.82 -9.91 7.94
CA ARG A 62 7.79 -10.86 8.37
C ARG A 62 6.90 -11.34 7.22
N MET A 63 6.72 -10.51 6.20
CA MET A 63 6.01 -10.88 4.98
C MET A 63 6.87 -11.73 4.03
N GLY A 64 8.15 -11.98 4.35
CA GLY A 64 9.06 -12.76 3.52
C GLY A 64 9.76 -11.97 2.41
N TYR A 65 9.66 -10.66 2.45
CA TYR A 65 10.27 -9.74 1.48
C TYR A 65 11.53 -9.04 2.01
N GLY A 66 12.06 -9.41 3.17
CA GLY A 66 13.19 -8.73 3.82
C GLY A 66 14.49 -8.73 3.00
N ASN A 67 14.68 -9.75 2.15
CA ASN A 67 15.84 -9.86 1.27
C ASN A 67 15.61 -9.25 -0.12
N GLN A 68 14.41 -8.73 -0.39
CA GLN A 68 14.07 -8.12 -1.66
C GLN A 68 14.46 -6.64 -1.67
N PRO A 69 14.78 -6.07 -2.84
CA PRO A 69 14.82 -4.62 -2.95
C PRO A 69 13.41 -4.06 -2.76
N TYR A 70 13.27 -3.03 -1.95
CA TYR A 70 12.01 -2.33 -1.78
C TYR A 70 12.23 -0.83 -1.59
N ILE A 71 11.21 -0.07 -1.94
CA ILE A 71 11.16 1.38 -1.78
C ILE A 71 10.01 1.71 -0.83
N VAL A 72 10.26 2.64 0.08
CA VAL A 72 9.25 3.15 1.00
C VAL A 72 9.02 4.63 0.71
N PHE A 73 7.79 4.98 0.41
CA PHE A 73 7.35 6.36 0.25
C PHE A 73 6.51 6.75 1.47
N LYS A 74 6.91 7.82 2.15
CA LYS A 74 6.08 8.42 3.17
C LYS A 74 5.26 9.55 2.55
N HIS A 75 3.95 9.46 2.67
CA HIS A 75 3.00 10.42 2.14
C HIS A 75 2.31 11.20 3.26
N LYS A 76 1.95 12.44 2.96
CA LYS A 76 1.21 13.35 3.83
C LYS A 76 0.20 14.14 3.01
N ASP A 77 -0.56 13.45 2.17
CA ASP A 77 -1.56 14.04 1.27
C ASP A 77 -2.98 14.03 1.86
N ILE A 78 -3.16 13.28 2.93
CA ILE A 78 -4.40 13.21 3.72
C ILE A 78 -4.15 13.68 5.15
N SER A 79 -5.16 13.66 6.00
CA SER A 79 -5.08 14.10 7.40
C SER A 79 -4.08 13.33 8.26
N ARG A 80 -3.53 12.23 7.75
CA ARG A 80 -2.55 11.35 8.42
C ARG A 80 -1.35 11.07 7.53
N GLU A 81 -0.23 10.77 8.16
CA GLU A 81 0.95 10.24 7.47
C GLU A 81 0.79 8.73 7.25
N HIS A 82 1.20 8.25 6.08
CA HIS A 82 1.12 6.85 5.72
C HIS A 82 2.29 6.44 4.82
N LEU A 83 2.54 5.13 4.74
CA LEU A 83 3.59 4.58 3.91
C LEU A 83 3.02 3.83 2.72
N HIS A 84 3.67 3.97 1.57
CA HIS A 84 3.56 3.05 0.45
C HIS A 84 4.88 2.30 0.31
N ILE A 85 4.81 0.97 0.24
CA ILE A 85 5.97 0.12 0.03
C ILE A 85 5.79 -0.59 -1.30
N VAL A 86 6.82 -0.54 -2.14
CA VAL A 86 6.86 -1.22 -3.43
C VAL A 86 8.06 -2.15 -3.46
N SER A 87 7.84 -3.40 -3.84
CA SER A 87 8.85 -4.46 -3.94
C SER A 87 8.51 -5.44 -5.06
N LEU A 88 9.23 -6.55 -5.14
CA LEU A 88 9.04 -7.59 -6.14
C LEU A 88 8.66 -8.92 -5.50
N ARG A 89 7.75 -9.66 -6.18
CA ARG A 89 7.33 -11.03 -5.80
C ARG A 89 8.25 -12.11 -6.35
N VAL A 90 9.44 -11.77 -6.78
CA VAL A 90 10.42 -12.70 -7.32
C VAL A 90 11.76 -12.49 -6.63
N ASP A 91 12.44 -13.58 -6.30
CA ASP A 91 13.76 -13.54 -5.66
C ASP A 91 14.91 -13.47 -6.71
N GLU A 92 16.13 -13.32 -6.23
CA GLU A 92 17.34 -13.26 -7.08
C GLU A 92 17.54 -14.50 -7.95
N GLN A 93 16.97 -15.63 -7.54
CA GLN A 93 17.05 -16.89 -8.27
C GLN A 93 15.86 -17.04 -9.26
N GLY A 94 15.05 -16.02 -9.40
CA GLY A 94 13.87 -16.02 -10.29
C GLY A 94 12.70 -16.86 -9.76
N ARG A 95 12.67 -17.22 -8.48
CA ARG A 95 11.56 -17.95 -7.87
C ARG A 95 10.52 -16.96 -7.36
N LYS A 96 9.25 -17.29 -7.56
CA LYS A 96 8.16 -16.49 -7.01
C LYS A 96 8.11 -16.67 -5.49
N ILE A 97 8.06 -15.56 -4.76
CA ILE A 97 7.76 -15.54 -3.33
C ILE A 97 6.32 -16.02 -3.15
N ASN A 98 6.10 -16.86 -2.13
CA ASN A 98 4.77 -17.39 -1.85
C ASN A 98 3.84 -16.25 -1.40
N ASP A 99 2.81 -15.99 -2.19
CA ASP A 99 1.76 -15.00 -1.93
C ASP A 99 0.42 -15.64 -1.52
N SER A 100 0.43 -16.94 -1.24
CA SER A 100 -0.77 -17.63 -0.72
C SER A 100 -1.13 -17.06 0.64
N HIS A 101 -2.41 -16.69 0.80
CA HIS A 101 -2.90 -16.08 2.04
C HIS A 101 -2.18 -14.78 2.44
N GLU A 102 -1.62 -14.06 1.47
CA GLU A 102 -0.85 -12.81 1.70
C GLU A 102 -1.64 -11.80 2.55
N TYR A 103 -2.95 -11.70 2.32
CA TYR A 103 -3.82 -10.83 3.10
C TYR A 103 -3.89 -11.23 4.58
N ASP A 104 -4.15 -12.51 4.88
CA ASP A 104 -4.28 -12.98 6.25
C ASP A 104 -2.96 -12.90 7.00
N GLN A 105 -1.85 -13.22 6.31
CA GLN A 105 -0.51 -13.04 6.84
C GLN A 105 -0.22 -11.57 7.13
N SER A 106 -0.53 -10.66 6.21
CA SER A 106 -0.38 -9.23 6.38
C SER A 106 -1.15 -8.73 7.59
N MET A 107 -2.42 -9.13 7.73
CA MET A 107 -3.24 -8.74 8.88
C MET A 107 -2.68 -9.26 10.20
N SER A 108 -2.14 -10.48 10.24
CA SER A 108 -1.49 -11.03 11.42
C SER A 108 -0.26 -10.21 11.82
N VAL A 109 0.61 -9.94 10.84
CA VAL A 109 1.82 -9.11 11.03
C VAL A 109 1.45 -7.71 11.55
N LEU A 110 0.45 -7.07 10.95
CA LEU A 110 -0.01 -5.74 11.36
C LEU A 110 -0.50 -5.72 12.81
N ARG A 111 -1.27 -6.74 13.25
CA ARG A 111 -1.71 -6.84 14.64
C ARG A 111 -0.55 -6.99 15.64
N GLU A 112 0.51 -7.64 15.24
CA GLU A 112 1.71 -7.77 16.08
C GLU A 112 2.50 -6.45 16.13
N LEU A 113 2.62 -5.76 14.98
CA LEU A 113 3.25 -4.44 14.92
C LEU A 113 2.46 -3.38 15.71
N GLU A 114 1.13 -3.36 15.60
CA GLU A 114 0.27 -2.49 16.41
C GLU A 114 0.57 -2.67 17.91
N ARG A 115 0.63 -3.91 18.40
CA ARG A 115 0.95 -4.20 19.80
C ARG A 115 2.37 -3.82 20.20
N LYS A 116 3.34 -4.08 19.32
CA LYS A 116 4.76 -3.81 19.59
C LYS A 116 5.08 -2.33 19.68
N TYR A 117 4.46 -1.53 18.80
CA TYR A 117 4.69 -0.10 18.72
C TYR A 117 3.64 0.73 19.45
N ASP A 118 2.77 0.08 20.25
CA ASP A 118 1.68 0.72 21.02
C ASP A 118 0.80 1.61 20.13
N LEU A 119 0.42 1.09 18.97
CA LEU A 119 -0.44 1.79 18.02
C LEU A 119 -1.91 1.49 18.29
N HIS A 120 -2.76 2.41 17.89
CA HIS A 120 -4.20 2.19 17.93
C HIS A 120 -4.60 1.06 16.98
N PRO A 121 -5.26 0.00 17.48
CA PRO A 121 -5.62 -1.13 16.64
C PRO A 121 -6.61 -0.70 15.56
N SER A 122 -6.31 -1.06 14.32
CA SER A 122 -7.24 -0.91 13.22
C SER A 122 -8.43 -1.84 13.44
N VAL A 123 -9.55 -1.31 13.89
CA VAL A 123 -10.78 -2.07 14.11
C VAL A 123 -11.42 -2.35 12.75
N LYS A 124 -11.57 -3.63 12.40
CA LYS A 124 -12.35 -4.06 11.25
C LYS A 124 -13.79 -3.62 11.48
N GLY A 125 -14.25 -2.58 10.76
CA GLY A 125 -15.62 -2.08 10.94
C GLY A 125 -15.75 -0.92 11.92
N HIS A 126 -14.73 -0.11 12.18
CA HIS A 126 -15.02 1.30 12.37
C HIS A 126 -15.60 1.74 11.03
N GLU A 127 -16.87 1.51 10.98
CA GLU A 127 -17.73 1.90 9.90
C GLU A 127 -17.34 3.31 9.53
N LEU A 128 -17.07 3.45 8.40
CA LEU A 128 -17.40 4.51 7.47
C LEU A 128 -18.77 5.15 7.78
N THR A 129 -19.05 5.39 9.07
CA THR A 129 -20.26 6.08 9.56
C THR A 129 -20.28 7.53 9.11
N ASP A 130 -19.14 8.08 8.66
CA ASP A 130 -19.07 9.38 7.98
C ASP A 130 -19.11 9.30 6.44
N ARG A 131 -19.35 8.13 5.88
CA ARG A 131 -19.67 8.00 4.46
C ARG A 131 -21.20 8.20 4.23
N GLU A 132 -21.74 9.25 4.74
CA GLU A 132 -22.99 9.79 4.21
C GLU A 132 -22.81 10.03 2.73
N GLY A 133 -23.33 9.11 1.91
CA GLY A 133 -23.38 9.27 0.46
C GLY A 133 -22.95 8.07 -0.38
N LEU A 134 -22.27 7.06 0.15
CA LEU A 134 -22.00 5.84 -0.60
C LEU A 134 -23.08 4.78 -0.36
N GLN A 135 -24.23 4.98 -0.98
CA GLN A 135 -25.26 3.96 -1.02
C GLN A 135 -24.85 2.84 -1.98
N LYS A 136 -25.02 1.60 -1.52
CA LYS A 136 -24.79 0.43 -2.36
C LYS A 136 -25.74 0.47 -3.55
N VAL A 137 -25.21 0.28 -4.76
CA VAL A 137 -26.01 0.26 -5.97
C VAL A 137 -27.04 -0.88 -5.90
N ASN A 138 -28.32 -0.53 -5.97
CA ASN A 138 -29.40 -1.52 -6.00
C ASN A 138 -29.86 -1.73 -7.44
N TYR A 139 -29.48 -2.83 -8.04
CA TYR A 139 -29.80 -3.16 -9.42
C TYR A 139 -31.29 -3.42 -9.67
N SER A 140 -32.05 -3.68 -8.61
CA SER A 140 -33.54 -3.95 -8.71
C SER A 140 -34.38 -2.68 -8.83
N GLU A 141 -33.87 -1.53 -8.49
CA GLU A 141 -34.60 -0.27 -8.42
C GLU A 141 -34.60 0.55 -9.72
N GLY A 142 -34.16 -0.01 -10.82
CA GLY A 142 -34.34 0.58 -12.15
C GLY A 142 -33.53 1.84 -12.49
N ASN A 143 -32.86 2.47 -11.57
CA ASN A 143 -32.15 3.74 -11.76
C ASN A 143 -30.59 3.58 -11.61
N VAL A 144 -30.08 2.46 -12.07
CA VAL A 144 -28.68 2.04 -11.87
C VAL A 144 -27.68 3.09 -12.36
N LYS A 145 -27.96 3.75 -13.51
CA LYS A 145 -27.06 4.76 -14.08
C LYS A 145 -26.92 6.00 -13.16
N GLN A 146 -28.00 6.43 -12.54
CA GLN A 146 -28.00 7.56 -11.59
C GLN A 146 -27.34 7.16 -10.28
N GLN A 147 -27.59 5.96 -9.79
CA GLN A 147 -26.95 5.43 -8.59
C GLN A 147 -25.42 5.34 -8.77
N ILE A 148 -24.94 4.76 -9.86
CA ILE A 148 -23.52 4.70 -10.19
C ILE A 148 -22.93 6.12 -10.32
N SER A 149 -23.62 7.03 -11.01
CA SER A 149 -23.14 8.41 -11.14
C SER A 149 -23.07 9.14 -9.80
N SER A 150 -23.99 8.88 -8.88
CA SER A 150 -23.98 9.43 -7.52
C SER A 150 -22.79 8.90 -6.71
N VAL A 151 -22.55 7.58 -6.75
CA VAL A 151 -21.41 6.94 -6.09
C VAL A 151 -20.09 7.48 -6.63
N VAL A 152 -19.92 7.56 -7.95
CA VAL A 152 -18.70 8.10 -8.58
C VAL A 152 -18.45 9.55 -8.19
N ARG A 153 -19.49 10.40 -8.19
CA ARG A 153 -19.36 11.81 -7.78
C ARG A 153 -19.02 11.96 -6.29
N SER A 154 -19.58 11.08 -5.45
CA SER A 154 -19.24 11.05 -4.02
C SER A 154 -17.79 10.64 -3.81
N CYS A 155 -17.33 9.61 -4.52
CA CYS A 155 -15.91 9.22 -4.50
C CYS A 155 -15.00 10.37 -4.94
N LEU A 156 -15.29 11.03 -6.06
CA LEU A 156 -14.50 12.15 -6.57
C LEU A 156 -14.48 13.37 -5.63
N ARG A 157 -15.51 13.58 -4.83
CA ARG A 157 -15.58 14.66 -3.83
C ARG A 157 -14.80 14.35 -2.57
N ASN A 158 -14.90 13.10 -2.11
CA ASN A 158 -14.36 12.69 -0.81
C ASN A 158 -12.91 12.16 -0.89
N TYR A 159 -12.47 11.78 -2.09
CA TYR A 159 -11.13 11.28 -2.31
C TYR A 159 -10.43 12.15 -3.36
N LYS A 160 -9.30 12.74 -2.99
CA LYS A 160 -8.40 13.39 -3.96
C LYS A 160 -7.65 12.30 -4.72
N CYS A 161 -8.25 11.81 -5.79
CA CYS A 161 -7.59 10.87 -6.69
C CYS A 161 -6.54 11.62 -7.51
N SER A 162 -5.27 11.33 -7.30
CA SER A 162 -4.17 11.93 -8.07
C SER A 162 -3.98 11.30 -9.44
N SER A 163 -4.61 10.15 -9.71
CA SER A 163 -4.57 9.48 -11.02
C SER A 163 -5.74 8.53 -11.21
N TYR A 164 -6.04 8.17 -12.47
CA TYR A 164 -7.04 7.15 -12.83
C TYR A 164 -6.77 5.78 -12.19
N GLY A 165 -5.51 5.42 -11.94
CA GLY A 165 -5.13 4.17 -11.27
C GLY A 165 -5.59 4.10 -9.81
N CYS A 166 -5.67 5.23 -9.13
CA CYS A 166 -6.13 5.31 -7.74
C CYS A 166 -7.63 4.97 -7.59
N LEU A 167 -8.42 5.13 -8.65
CA LEU A 167 -9.87 4.87 -8.64
C LEU A 167 -10.21 3.38 -8.80
N LEU A 168 -9.30 2.57 -9.31
CA LEU A 168 -9.55 1.16 -9.66
C LEU A 168 -9.16 0.17 -8.55
N TYR A 169 -8.47 0.61 -7.48
CA TYR A 169 -7.90 -0.26 -6.45
C TYR A 169 -8.29 0.10 -5.00
N THR A 170 -9.33 0.90 -4.80
CA THR A 170 -9.91 1.16 -3.47
C THR A 170 -11.09 0.27 -3.15
#